data_5b85eaebd3d9d800873802df8a62d8e1
#
_entry.id   5b85eaebd3d9d800873802df8a62d8e1
#
_cell.length_a   1.000
_cell.length_b   1.000
_cell.length_c   1.000
_cell.angle_alpha   90.00
_cell.angle_beta   90.00
_cell.angle_gamma   90.00
#
_symmetry.space_group_name_H-M   'P 1'
#
loop_
_entity.id
_entity.type
_entity.pdbx_description
1 polymer ?
#
loop_
_entity_poly.entity_id
_entity_poly.type
_entity_poly.pdbx_seq_one_letter_code
_entity_poly.pdbx_strand_id
1 'polypeptide(L)'
;MSKQVRVRFAPSPTGPFHIGGARSALFNYLVAAHNDGTFVVRVEDTDQKRSTRESEENIKEALHWLGINWDEGIDVGGDHGPYRQMERLDLYRQYTEKLLAEGKAYYCFCTPEELEAEKDAQMAKGETPVYGGTCSHLSEEQIKQYLAEGRPHVIRIRTPKHKTYEVDDIVRGKVPFDSDKIGDFVIVKSDGVPVYNYCVVLDDALMEITHVIRAEEHLSNTPRQLVLYEALGFEPPKFAHVSLILGADKKKMSKRHGATSVQQYRDMGYLPEALFNFLALLGWTPDSDKEIFSKEELCSMFTLDRVAKNPAVFDIEKLNWINFQYMKELDGPALVQLCLPHLQKAGYVSENPDAKTLTWVETMVTALREHIQYGAQVTDAAKVFFTDEYEPENEETAAVLKEETAPAVLTAFLKELEALDEVTADTVQPLFKKVQKGVGVKGKFVYMPIRVALTGVMHGPDLNVIIALMGREKVVQRLRRSGLIAE
;
A
#
# COMPACT_ATOMS: atom_id res chain seq x y z
N MET A 1 35.05 9.02 11.20
CA MET A 1 33.64 9.07 11.63
C MET A 1 32.83 8.35 10.56
N SER A 2 31.95 7.42 10.91
CA SER A 2 31.04 6.82 9.94
C SER A 2 30.16 7.92 9.38
N LYS A 3 29.94 7.95 8.03
CA LYS A 3 29.00 8.89 7.44
C LYS A 3 27.62 8.64 8.07
N GLN A 4 26.86 9.70 8.37
CA GLN A 4 25.48 9.60 8.80
C GLN A 4 24.67 8.80 7.75
N VAL A 5 23.78 7.94 8.20
CA VAL A 5 22.93 7.15 7.29
C VAL A 5 22.02 8.09 6.50
N ARG A 6 22.07 7.99 5.17
CA ARG A 6 21.20 8.70 4.25
C ARG A 6 20.58 7.69 3.29
N VAL A 7 19.29 7.65 3.27
CA VAL A 7 18.48 6.76 2.43
C VAL A 7 17.48 7.57 1.60
N ARG A 8 16.92 6.96 0.57
CA ARG A 8 15.98 7.67 -0.28
C ARG A 8 14.85 6.77 -0.78
N PHE A 9 13.69 7.34 -0.88
CA PHE A 9 12.61 6.86 -1.72
C PHE A 9 12.59 7.69 -3.02
N ALA A 10 12.66 7.02 -4.16
CA ALA A 10 12.82 7.66 -5.46
C ALA A 10 11.75 7.16 -6.44
N PRO A 11 10.48 7.56 -6.28
CA PRO A 11 9.40 7.08 -7.10
C PRO A 11 9.35 7.76 -8.47
N SER A 12 8.94 6.98 -9.49
CA SER A 12 8.45 7.52 -10.75
C SER A 12 6.94 7.76 -10.66
N PRO A 13 6.44 9.00 -10.86
CA PRO A 13 5.03 9.33 -10.66
C PRO A 13 4.17 8.93 -11.88
N THR A 14 3.99 7.62 -12.10
CA THR A 14 3.38 7.04 -13.32
C THR A 14 2.03 6.38 -13.09
N GLY A 15 1.33 6.72 -12.00
CA GLY A 15 0.00 6.18 -11.67
C GLY A 15 -0.25 6.08 -10.17
N PRO A 16 -1.29 5.33 -9.76
CA PRO A 16 -1.64 5.16 -8.34
C PRO A 16 -0.48 4.58 -7.52
N PHE A 17 -0.31 5.08 -6.31
CA PHE A 17 0.78 4.65 -5.44
C PHE A 17 0.55 3.25 -4.89
N HIS A 18 1.26 2.29 -5.48
CA HIS A 18 1.15 0.86 -5.16
C HIS A 18 1.75 0.54 -3.79
N ILE A 19 1.14 -0.42 -3.06
CA ILE A 19 1.63 -0.88 -1.73
C ILE A 19 3.08 -1.38 -1.75
N GLY A 20 3.57 -1.90 -2.88
CA GLY A 20 4.98 -2.26 -3.04
C GLY A 20 5.92 -1.06 -2.95
N GLY A 21 5.52 0.08 -3.56
CA GLY A 21 6.21 1.36 -3.41
C GLY A 21 6.13 1.88 -1.97
N ALA A 22 4.95 1.80 -1.36
CA ALA A 22 4.73 2.20 0.03
C ALA A 22 5.61 1.41 1.01
N ARG A 23 5.74 0.08 0.84
CA ARG A 23 6.65 -0.73 1.63
C ARG A 23 8.12 -0.33 1.42
N SER A 24 8.52 -0.03 0.18
CA SER A 24 9.88 0.43 -0.09
C SER A 24 10.16 1.79 0.57
N ALA A 25 9.22 2.73 0.51
CA ALA A 25 9.31 4.01 1.22
C ALA A 25 9.39 3.81 2.74
N LEU A 26 8.53 2.95 3.28
CA LEU A 26 8.50 2.61 4.70
C LEU A 26 9.82 2.01 5.19
N PHE A 27 10.42 1.07 4.46
CA PHE A 27 11.69 0.47 4.86
C PHE A 27 12.83 1.50 4.86
N ASN A 28 12.86 2.42 3.88
CA ASN A 28 13.81 3.54 3.90
C ASN A 28 13.57 4.45 5.12
N TYR A 29 12.31 4.81 5.38
CA TYR A 29 11.93 5.61 6.54
C TYR A 29 12.36 4.97 7.86
N LEU A 30 12.09 3.67 8.04
CA LEU A 30 12.46 2.92 9.25
C LEU A 30 13.98 2.82 9.44
N VAL A 31 14.74 2.63 8.35
CA VAL A 31 16.22 2.64 8.42
C VAL A 31 16.75 4.02 8.80
N ALA A 32 16.21 5.09 8.24
CA ALA A 32 16.58 6.45 8.63
C ALA A 32 16.28 6.68 10.12
N ALA A 33 15.06 6.41 10.55
CA ALA A 33 14.62 6.61 11.93
C ALA A 33 15.45 5.78 12.93
N HIS A 34 15.74 4.50 12.61
CA HIS A 34 16.55 3.63 13.47
C HIS A 34 17.99 4.13 13.69
N ASN A 35 18.56 4.83 12.70
CA ASN A 35 19.96 5.25 12.71
C ASN A 35 20.14 6.77 12.93
N ASP A 36 19.12 7.50 13.37
CA ASP A 36 19.13 8.96 13.43
C ASP A 36 19.64 9.59 12.12
N GLY A 37 19.26 8.99 11.01
CA GLY A 37 19.69 9.31 9.65
C GLY A 37 18.77 10.29 8.96
N THR A 38 18.97 10.47 7.64
CA THR A 38 18.16 11.35 6.77
C THR A 38 17.38 10.52 5.77
N PHE A 39 16.08 10.75 5.68
CA PHE A 39 15.21 10.19 4.67
C PHE A 39 14.91 11.21 3.58
N VAL A 40 15.33 10.92 2.35
CA VAL A 40 15.20 11.79 1.17
C VAL A 40 14.07 11.29 0.29
N VAL A 41 13.21 12.18 -0.23
CA VAL A 41 12.24 11.84 -1.29
C VAL A 41 12.58 12.61 -2.55
N ARG A 42 12.92 11.87 -3.62
CA ARG A 42 13.27 12.39 -4.95
C ARG A 42 12.33 11.83 -6.00
N VAL A 43 11.83 12.68 -6.90
CA VAL A 43 10.95 12.27 -8.00
C VAL A 43 11.77 11.95 -9.25
N GLU A 44 11.56 10.76 -9.80
CA GLU A 44 12.20 10.27 -11.02
C GLU A 44 11.22 10.38 -12.20
N ASP A 45 11.17 11.57 -12.82
CA ASP A 45 10.20 11.97 -13.85
C ASP A 45 10.78 12.02 -15.27
N THR A 46 11.88 11.31 -15.54
CA THR A 46 12.51 11.24 -16.87
C THR A 46 11.65 10.54 -17.94
N ASP A 47 10.64 9.78 -17.55
CA ASP A 47 9.60 9.30 -18.44
C ASP A 47 8.43 10.30 -18.49
N GLN A 48 8.62 11.39 -19.22
CA GLN A 48 7.65 12.48 -19.33
C GLN A 48 6.30 12.08 -19.92
N LYS A 49 6.24 10.96 -20.67
CA LYS A 49 4.98 10.48 -21.26
C LYS A 49 4.04 9.88 -20.23
N ARG A 50 4.58 9.27 -19.18
CA ARG A 50 3.81 8.60 -18.12
C ARG A 50 3.79 9.35 -16.79
N SER A 51 4.77 10.23 -16.56
CA SER A 51 4.86 11.03 -15.33
C SER A 51 3.85 12.16 -15.33
N THR A 52 3.07 12.28 -14.24
CA THR A 52 2.08 13.34 -14.06
C THR A 52 2.19 13.96 -12.68
N ARG A 53 1.84 15.26 -12.57
CA ARG A 53 1.76 15.94 -11.26
C ARG A 53 0.70 15.33 -10.35
N GLU A 54 -0.41 14.87 -10.90
CA GLU A 54 -1.47 14.18 -10.15
C GLU A 54 -0.93 12.91 -9.47
N SER A 55 -0.13 12.11 -10.19
CA SER A 55 0.51 10.92 -9.62
C SER A 55 1.54 11.27 -8.54
N GLU A 56 2.27 12.38 -8.70
CA GLU A 56 3.20 12.89 -7.69
C GLU A 56 2.45 13.29 -6.41
N GLU A 57 1.35 14.07 -6.54
CA GLU A 57 0.52 14.45 -5.39
C GLU A 57 -0.07 13.22 -4.70
N ASN A 58 -0.55 12.24 -5.46
CA ASN A 58 -1.07 10.98 -4.90
C ASN A 58 -0.02 10.23 -4.06
N ILE A 59 1.25 10.22 -4.51
CA ILE A 59 2.35 9.63 -3.73
C ILE A 59 2.57 10.40 -2.43
N LYS A 60 2.63 11.74 -2.48
CA LYS A 60 2.84 12.58 -1.29
C LYS A 60 1.72 12.43 -0.27
N GLU A 61 0.47 12.54 -0.72
CA GLU A 61 -0.70 12.35 0.13
C GLU A 61 -0.70 10.98 0.81
N ALA A 62 -0.37 9.92 0.06
CA ALA A 62 -0.33 8.57 0.60
C ALA A 62 0.78 8.38 1.62
N LEU A 63 1.97 8.95 1.39
CA LEU A 63 3.07 8.94 2.37
C LEU A 63 2.69 9.69 3.64
N HIS A 64 2.12 10.90 3.53
CA HIS A 64 1.67 11.68 4.68
C HIS A 64 0.54 10.96 5.44
N TRP A 65 -0.40 10.36 4.73
CA TRP A 65 -1.46 9.59 5.36
C TRP A 65 -0.91 8.39 6.16
N LEU A 66 0.13 7.71 5.65
CA LEU A 66 0.84 6.65 6.39
C LEU A 66 1.71 7.20 7.54
N GLY A 67 1.80 8.51 7.72
CA GLY A 67 2.68 9.14 8.69
C GLY A 67 4.17 9.06 8.31
N ILE A 68 4.49 8.83 7.03
CA ILE A 68 5.84 8.80 6.50
C ILE A 68 6.20 10.20 6.00
N ASN A 69 6.91 10.95 6.83
CA ASN A 69 7.45 12.25 6.48
C ASN A 69 8.92 12.11 6.09
N TRP A 70 9.43 13.05 5.30
CA TRP A 70 10.83 13.07 4.86
C TRP A 70 11.54 14.33 5.31
N ASP A 71 12.85 14.19 5.52
CA ASP A 71 13.69 15.25 6.07
C ASP A 71 14.21 16.19 4.98
N GLU A 72 14.39 15.66 3.77
CA GLU A 72 14.95 16.34 2.62
C GLU A 72 14.24 15.86 1.34
N GLY A 73 14.05 16.73 0.36
CA GLY A 73 13.43 16.31 -0.90
C GLY A 73 12.38 17.28 -1.43
N ILE A 74 11.45 16.75 -2.23
CA ILE A 74 10.33 17.51 -2.79
C ILE A 74 9.53 18.18 -1.65
N ASP A 75 9.11 19.42 -1.89
CA ASP A 75 8.31 20.30 -1.02
C ASP A 75 9.00 20.76 0.28
N VAL A 76 9.95 20.00 0.84
CA VAL A 76 10.71 20.40 2.04
C VAL A 76 12.06 21.05 1.71
N GLY A 77 12.62 20.77 0.51
CA GLY A 77 13.93 21.30 0.10
C GLY A 77 15.09 20.56 0.76
N GLY A 78 16.22 21.23 0.88
CA GLY A 78 17.50 20.73 1.45
C GLY A 78 18.70 21.16 0.62
N ASP A 79 19.89 20.67 1.01
CA ASP A 79 21.16 21.14 0.46
C ASP A 79 21.55 20.51 -0.90
N HIS A 80 20.85 19.45 -1.33
CA HIS A 80 21.20 18.67 -2.52
C HIS A 80 20.20 18.82 -3.67
N GLY A 81 19.32 19.83 -3.60
CA GLY A 81 18.30 20.11 -4.63
C GLY A 81 18.88 20.43 -6.00
N PRO A 82 18.01 20.49 -7.02
CA PRO A 82 16.57 20.16 -7.02
C PRO A 82 16.30 18.65 -6.85
N TYR A 83 15.05 18.28 -6.45
CA TYR A 83 14.70 16.89 -6.13
C TYR A 83 13.75 16.26 -7.17
N ARG A 84 13.63 16.87 -8.36
CA ARG A 84 13.00 16.29 -9.56
C ARG A 84 14.04 16.13 -10.63
N GLN A 85 14.10 14.97 -11.27
CA GLN A 85 15.15 14.67 -12.26
C GLN A 85 15.12 15.60 -13.45
N MET A 86 13.93 15.98 -13.94
CA MET A 86 13.82 16.93 -15.05
C MET A 86 14.31 18.35 -14.72
N GLU A 87 14.43 18.72 -13.46
CA GLU A 87 15.02 19.98 -13.00
C GLU A 87 16.55 19.92 -12.90
N ARG A 88 17.17 18.75 -13.11
CA ARG A 88 18.61 18.47 -12.98
C ARG A 88 19.31 18.23 -14.32
N LEU A 89 18.67 18.50 -15.46
CA LEU A 89 19.20 18.18 -16.79
C LEU A 89 20.57 18.81 -17.06
N ASP A 90 20.81 20.05 -16.60
CA ASP A 90 22.10 20.71 -16.76
C ASP A 90 23.21 20.01 -16.00
N LEU A 91 22.91 19.50 -14.81
CA LEU A 91 23.85 18.71 -14.02
C LEU A 91 24.24 17.42 -14.78
N TYR A 92 23.24 16.69 -15.28
CA TYR A 92 23.51 15.47 -16.06
C TYR A 92 24.32 15.75 -17.31
N ARG A 93 24.06 16.87 -17.99
CA ARG A 93 24.83 17.31 -19.18
C ARG A 93 26.30 17.54 -18.84
N GLN A 94 26.63 18.25 -17.74
CA GLN A 94 28.00 18.48 -17.29
C GLN A 94 28.77 17.17 -17.08
N TYR A 95 28.15 16.18 -16.41
CA TYR A 95 28.81 14.89 -16.21
C TYR A 95 28.91 14.07 -17.49
N THR A 96 27.95 14.19 -18.41
CA THR A 96 28.03 13.56 -19.74
C THR A 96 29.18 14.12 -20.56
N GLU A 97 29.36 15.45 -20.60
CA GLU A 97 30.48 16.11 -21.26
C GLU A 97 31.82 15.69 -20.69
N LYS A 98 31.90 15.56 -19.36
CA LYS A 98 33.09 15.03 -18.68
C LYS A 98 33.41 13.59 -19.12
N LEU A 99 32.42 12.69 -19.15
CA LEU A 99 32.61 11.30 -19.59
C LEU A 99 33.04 11.21 -21.07
N LEU A 100 32.52 12.08 -21.93
CA LEU A 100 32.92 12.16 -23.34
C LEU A 100 34.37 12.67 -23.46
N ALA A 101 34.74 13.72 -22.72
CA ALA A 101 36.08 14.28 -22.75
C ALA A 101 37.14 13.28 -22.20
N GLU A 102 36.78 12.47 -21.22
CA GLU A 102 37.62 11.41 -20.67
C GLU A 102 37.64 10.13 -21.53
N GLY A 103 36.90 10.07 -22.64
CA GLY A 103 36.79 8.91 -23.52
C GLY A 103 36.06 7.72 -22.87
N LYS A 104 35.40 7.93 -21.74
CA LYS A 104 34.62 6.91 -21.03
C LYS A 104 33.22 6.74 -21.61
N ALA A 105 32.73 7.72 -22.37
CA ALA A 105 31.51 7.65 -23.15
C ALA A 105 31.77 8.03 -24.61
N TYR A 106 30.83 7.75 -25.49
CA TYR A 106 30.95 8.06 -26.90
C TYR A 106 29.58 8.22 -27.60
N TYR A 107 29.58 8.90 -28.74
CA TYR A 107 28.41 9.05 -29.59
C TYR A 107 28.14 7.77 -30.37
N CYS A 108 26.90 7.32 -30.39
CA CYS A 108 26.45 6.18 -31.18
C CYS A 108 25.35 6.62 -32.14
N PHE A 109 25.61 6.45 -33.45
CA PHE A 109 24.77 6.85 -34.58
C PHE A 109 24.04 5.66 -35.21
N CYS A 110 24.11 4.47 -34.62
CA CYS A 110 23.40 3.28 -35.10
C CYS A 110 21.90 3.53 -35.14
N THR A 111 21.26 3.13 -36.23
CA THR A 111 19.79 3.19 -36.33
C THR A 111 19.14 2.06 -35.55
N PRO A 112 17.83 2.18 -35.23
CA PRO A 112 17.08 1.08 -34.62
C PRO A 112 17.14 -0.22 -35.41
N GLU A 113 17.10 -0.15 -36.73
CA GLU A 113 17.15 -1.28 -37.65
C GLU A 113 18.49 -2.02 -37.58
N GLU A 114 19.60 -1.25 -37.56
CA GLU A 114 20.96 -1.80 -37.40
C GLU A 114 21.11 -2.54 -36.06
N LEU A 115 20.60 -1.92 -34.99
CA LEU A 115 20.67 -2.53 -33.65
C LEU A 115 19.80 -3.79 -33.52
N GLU A 116 18.61 -3.82 -34.15
CA GLU A 116 17.76 -5.00 -34.15
C GLU A 116 18.38 -6.13 -34.99
N ALA A 117 18.95 -5.82 -36.16
CA ALA A 117 19.67 -6.82 -36.99
C ALA A 117 20.87 -7.44 -36.24
N GLU A 118 21.63 -6.62 -35.51
CA GLU A 118 22.74 -7.10 -34.68
C GLU A 118 22.25 -8.06 -33.57
N LYS A 119 21.20 -7.65 -32.87
CA LYS A 119 20.56 -8.46 -31.81
C LYS A 119 20.05 -9.79 -32.36
N ASP A 120 19.35 -9.79 -33.49
CA ASP A 120 18.80 -10.99 -34.11
C ASP A 120 19.92 -11.96 -34.53
N ALA A 121 21.02 -11.42 -35.09
CA ALA A 121 22.19 -12.22 -35.46
C ALA A 121 22.87 -12.89 -34.25
N GLN A 122 22.94 -12.21 -33.09
CA GLN A 122 23.47 -12.79 -31.85
C GLN A 122 22.51 -13.83 -31.27
N MET A 123 21.21 -13.56 -31.26
CA MET A 123 20.20 -14.53 -30.79
C MET A 123 20.19 -15.80 -31.65
N ALA A 124 20.36 -15.69 -32.98
CA ALA A 124 20.43 -16.82 -33.88
C ALA A 124 21.66 -17.75 -33.60
N LYS A 125 22.70 -17.18 -32.97
CA LYS A 125 23.88 -17.96 -32.50
C LYS A 125 23.74 -18.50 -31.08
N GLY A 126 22.61 -18.23 -30.40
CA GLY A 126 22.40 -18.59 -28.99
C GLY A 126 23.16 -17.69 -27.99
N GLU A 127 23.63 -16.54 -28.42
CA GLU A 127 24.35 -15.59 -27.58
C GLU A 127 23.37 -14.64 -26.87
N THR A 128 23.78 -14.12 -25.72
CA THR A 128 23.03 -13.02 -25.05
C THR A 128 23.26 -11.73 -25.85
N PRO A 129 22.22 -11.06 -26.33
CA PRO A 129 22.38 -9.85 -27.14
C PRO A 129 23.06 -8.73 -26.35
N VAL A 130 24.16 -8.22 -26.88
CA VAL A 130 24.93 -7.09 -26.34
C VAL A 130 25.35 -6.21 -27.50
N TYR A 131 25.30 -4.89 -27.33
CA TYR A 131 25.76 -3.97 -28.37
C TYR A 131 27.23 -4.21 -28.72
N GLY A 132 27.55 -4.49 -29.98
CA GLY A 132 28.86 -4.88 -30.47
C GLY A 132 29.90 -3.75 -30.51
N GLY A 133 29.50 -2.51 -30.26
CA GLY A 133 30.43 -1.39 -30.18
C GLY A 133 30.76 -0.73 -31.54
N THR A 134 29.91 -0.89 -32.55
CA THR A 134 30.12 -0.37 -33.94
C THR A 134 30.59 1.09 -33.94
N CYS A 135 29.99 1.98 -33.15
CA CYS A 135 30.38 3.39 -33.10
C CYS A 135 31.51 3.68 -32.11
N SER A 136 31.98 2.71 -31.36
CA SER A 136 32.99 2.92 -30.30
C SER A 136 34.39 3.27 -30.84
N HIS A 137 34.61 3.04 -32.12
CA HIS A 137 35.90 3.25 -32.81
C HIS A 137 35.86 4.40 -33.85
N LEU A 138 34.78 5.18 -33.88
CA LEU A 138 34.69 6.34 -34.78
C LEU A 138 35.79 7.35 -34.46
N SER A 139 36.42 7.93 -35.53
CA SER A 139 37.39 9.02 -35.37
C SER A 139 36.69 10.32 -34.97
N GLU A 140 37.43 11.26 -34.40
CA GLU A 140 36.90 12.60 -34.08
C GLU A 140 36.35 13.31 -35.31
N GLU A 141 36.99 13.14 -36.48
CA GLU A 141 36.53 13.71 -37.73
C GLU A 141 35.18 13.15 -38.17
N GLN A 142 35.01 11.81 -38.07
CA GLN A 142 33.76 11.15 -38.38
C GLN A 142 32.63 11.60 -37.42
N ILE A 143 32.93 11.71 -36.13
CA ILE A 143 31.97 12.19 -35.13
C ILE A 143 31.55 13.62 -35.45
N LYS A 144 32.53 14.53 -35.72
CA LYS A 144 32.26 15.92 -36.07
C LYS A 144 31.42 16.03 -37.35
N GLN A 145 31.72 15.21 -38.37
CA GLN A 145 30.96 15.14 -39.60
C GLN A 145 29.51 14.74 -39.34
N TYR A 146 29.28 13.64 -38.63
CA TYR A 146 27.93 13.11 -38.32
C TYR A 146 27.09 14.08 -37.50
N LEU A 147 27.71 14.74 -36.52
CA LEU A 147 27.07 15.81 -35.76
C LEU A 147 26.71 17.02 -36.63
N ALA A 148 27.60 17.44 -37.53
CA ALA A 148 27.36 18.53 -38.47
C ALA A 148 26.24 18.18 -39.49
N GLU A 149 26.12 16.91 -39.86
CA GLU A 149 25.03 16.39 -40.71
C GLU A 149 23.69 16.31 -39.95
N GLY A 150 23.67 16.56 -38.64
CA GLY A 150 22.47 16.46 -37.81
C GLY A 150 21.96 15.03 -37.62
N ARG A 151 22.84 14.01 -37.72
CA ARG A 151 22.42 12.61 -37.55
C ARG A 151 21.88 12.38 -36.12
N PRO A 152 20.73 11.71 -35.99
CA PRO A 152 20.25 11.24 -34.68
C PRO A 152 21.30 10.38 -33.98
N HIS A 153 21.52 10.62 -32.72
CA HIS A 153 22.51 9.89 -31.96
C HIS A 153 22.07 9.69 -30.49
N VAL A 154 22.67 8.72 -29.85
CA VAL A 154 22.62 8.51 -28.41
C VAL A 154 24.03 8.56 -27.84
N ILE A 155 24.16 8.72 -26.54
CA ILE A 155 25.45 8.60 -25.84
C ILE A 155 25.47 7.29 -25.09
N ARG A 156 26.54 6.50 -25.30
CA ARG A 156 26.78 5.24 -24.61
C ARG A 156 27.98 5.36 -23.70
N ILE A 157 27.90 4.67 -22.54
CA ILE A 157 29.05 4.43 -21.67
C ILE A 157 29.89 3.28 -22.20
N ARG A 158 31.20 3.34 -22.07
CA ARG A 158 32.11 2.21 -22.31
C ARG A 158 32.13 1.31 -21.09
N THR A 159 31.73 0.08 -21.23
CA THR A 159 31.80 -0.93 -20.18
C THR A 159 33.16 -1.62 -20.20
N PRO A 160 33.94 -1.64 -19.10
CA PRO A 160 35.18 -2.43 -19.00
C PRO A 160 34.94 -3.89 -19.38
N LYS A 161 35.81 -4.46 -20.21
CA LYS A 161 35.72 -5.85 -20.66
C LYS A 161 36.39 -6.80 -19.66
N HIS A 162 35.93 -8.06 -19.66
CA HIS A 162 36.54 -9.15 -18.87
C HIS A 162 36.62 -8.85 -17.37
N LYS A 163 35.59 -8.16 -16.84
CA LYS A 163 35.50 -7.77 -15.45
C LYS A 163 34.24 -8.36 -14.79
N THR A 164 34.36 -8.80 -13.55
CA THR A 164 33.21 -9.17 -12.72
C THR A 164 32.84 -8.02 -11.79
N TYR A 165 31.58 -7.59 -11.88
CA TYR A 165 30.97 -6.67 -10.91
C TYR A 165 30.22 -7.50 -9.87
N GLU A 166 30.66 -7.45 -8.62
CA GLU A 166 29.98 -8.09 -7.49
C GLU A 166 29.08 -7.08 -6.79
N VAL A 167 27.80 -7.36 -6.72
CA VAL A 167 26.84 -6.62 -5.90
C VAL A 167 26.85 -7.27 -4.52
N ASP A 168 27.44 -6.60 -3.52
CA ASP A 168 27.36 -7.03 -2.13
C ASP A 168 26.08 -6.49 -1.51
N ASP A 169 25.01 -7.28 -1.59
CA ASP A 169 23.65 -6.88 -1.22
C ASP A 169 23.34 -7.33 0.20
N ILE A 170 22.88 -6.39 1.04
CA ILE A 170 22.60 -6.65 2.47
C ILE A 170 21.56 -7.78 2.63
N VAL A 171 20.54 -7.82 1.75
CA VAL A 171 19.46 -8.81 1.82
C VAL A 171 19.80 -10.07 1.02
N ARG A 172 20.33 -9.92 -0.21
CA ARG A 172 20.55 -11.01 -1.17
C ARG A 172 21.91 -11.70 -0.98
N GLY A 173 22.87 -11.01 -0.35
CA GLY A 173 24.26 -11.42 -0.31
C GLY A 173 24.99 -11.09 -1.61
N LYS A 174 26.09 -11.76 -1.87
CA LYS A 174 26.96 -11.49 -3.02
C LYS A 174 26.39 -12.03 -4.31
N VAL A 175 26.19 -11.16 -5.29
CA VAL A 175 25.67 -11.51 -6.63
C VAL A 175 26.67 -11.03 -7.68
N PRO A 176 27.40 -11.93 -8.38
CA PRO A 176 28.37 -11.56 -9.40
C PRO A 176 27.70 -11.35 -10.76
N PHE A 177 28.21 -10.38 -11.53
CA PHE A 177 27.77 -10.09 -12.90
C PHE A 177 28.98 -9.91 -13.80
N ASP A 178 28.95 -10.56 -14.96
CA ASP A 178 29.98 -10.50 -15.99
C ASP A 178 29.79 -9.23 -16.85
N SER A 179 30.79 -8.37 -16.92
CA SER A 179 30.76 -7.13 -17.71
C SER A 179 30.56 -7.36 -19.21
N ASP A 180 31.04 -8.50 -19.73
CA ASP A 180 30.90 -8.83 -21.16
C ASP A 180 29.43 -9.09 -21.53
N LYS A 181 28.59 -9.45 -20.55
CA LYS A 181 27.13 -9.59 -20.69
C LYS A 181 26.36 -8.27 -20.44
N ILE A 182 26.99 -7.26 -19.87
CA ILE A 182 26.40 -5.93 -19.69
C ILE A 182 26.56 -5.14 -20.99
N GLY A 183 27.75 -5.10 -21.56
CA GLY A 183 28.11 -4.34 -22.77
C GLY A 183 27.98 -2.85 -22.61
N ASP A 184 28.27 -2.12 -23.69
CA ASP A 184 28.10 -0.66 -23.74
C ASP A 184 26.60 -0.31 -23.83
N PHE A 185 26.11 0.51 -22.92
CA PHE A 185 24.70 0.86 -22.85
C PHE A 185 24.46 2.37 -22.94
N VAL A 186 23.25 2.74 -23.35
CA VAL A 186 22.84 4.15 -23.51
C VAL A 186 22.75 4.81 -22.14
N ILE A 187 23.31 6.01 -22.03
CA ILE A 187 23.19 6.90 -20.87
C ILE A 187 22.39 8.16 -21.18
N VAL A 188 22.40 8.65 -22.45
CA VAL A 188 21.56 9.75 -22.90
C VAL A 188 20.87 9.35 -24.20
N LYS A 189 19.56 9.54 -24.24
CA LYS A 189 18.70 9.26 -25.40
C LYS A 189 18.88 10.30 -26.50
N SER A 190 18.34 10.04 -27.69
CA SER A 190 18.39 10.94 -28.83
C SER A 190 17.64 12.26 -28.63
N ASP A 191 16.70 12.32 -27.69
CA ASP A 191 16.02 13.56 -27.30
C ASP A 191 16.80 14.38 -26.26
N GLY A 192 18.01 13.95 -25.89
CA GLY A 192 18.86 14.59 -24.89
C GLY A 192 18.50 14.27 -23.45
N VAL A 193 17.44 13.50 -23.21
CA VAL A 193 17.04 13.10 -21.86
C VAL A 193 17.86 11.89 -21.40
N PRO A 194 18.48 11.93 -20.22
CA PRO A 194 19.24 10.82 -19.69
C PRO A 194 18.33 9.62 -19.33
N VAL A 195 18.92 8.42 -19.31
CA VAL A 195 18.20 7.21 -18.89
C VAL A 195 18.26 7.00 -17.38
N TYR A 196 17.31 6.23 -16.87
CA TYR A 196 17.15 5.92 -15.44
C TYR A 196 18.47 5.56 -14.74
N ASN A 197 19.21 4.57 -15.23
CA ASN A 197 20.44 4.10 -14.56
C ASN A 197 21.49 5.20 -14.42
N TYR A 198 21.56 6.13 -15.35
CA TYR A 198 22.50 7.24 -15.31
C TYR A 198 22.08 8.33 -14.31
N CYS A 199 20.81 8.73 -14.38
CA CYS A 199 20.28 9.74 -13.44
C CYS A 199 20.39 9.26 -11.99
N VAL A 200 19.95 8.03 -11.69
CA VAL A 200 19.93 7.52 -10.32
C VAL A 200 21.32 7.46 -9.70
N VAL A 201 22.35 7.09 -10.49
CA VAL A 201 23.74 7.05 -9.98
C VAL A 201 24.26 8.44 -9.65
N LEU A 202 24.04 9.40 -10.53
CA LEU A 202 24.45 10.79 -10.29
C LEU A 202 23.74 11.38 -9.07
N ASP A 203 22.43 11.16 -8.99
CA ASP A 203 21.62 11.70 -7.90
C ASP A 203 21.98 11.04 -6.57
N ASP A 204 22.11 9.73 -6.51
CA ASP A 204 22.46 9.01 -5.28
C ASP A 204 23.87 9.43 -4.79
N ALA A 205 24.84 9.59 -5.72
CA ALA A 205 26.19 10.05 -5.38
C ALA A 205 26.22 11.50 -4.88
N LEU A 206 25.54 12.42 -5.61
CA LEU A 206 25.56 13.86 -5.31
C LEU A 206 24.65 14.24 -4.14
N MET A 207 23.65 13.42 -3.81
CA MET A 207 22.81 13.53 -2.62
C MET A 207 23.40 12.76 -1.44
N GLU A 208 24.65 12.22 -1.59
CA GLU A 208 25.38 11.51 -0.55
C GLU A 208 24.60 10.30 0.03
N ILE A 209 23.81 9.62 -0.78
CA ILE A 209 23.05 8.44 -0.35
C ILE A 209 24.01 7.32 0.05
N THR A 210 23.85 6.82 1.26
CA THR A 210 24.69 5.75 1.82
C THR A 210 24.13 4.36 1.63
N HIS A 211 22.79 4.23 1.58
CA HIS A 211 22.10 2.96 1.41
C HIS A 211 20.97 3.11 0.38
N VAL A 212 20.94 2.21 -0.59
CA VAL A 212 19.90 2.12 -1.63
C VAL A 212 19.03 0.91 -1.33
N ILE A 213 17.87 1.17 -0.73
CA ILE A 213 16.88 0.15 -0.38
C ILE A 213 15.75 0.24 -1.40
N ARG A 214 15.49 -0.85 -2.15
CA ARG A 214 14.52 -0.87 -3.24
C ARG A 214 14.05 -2.28 -3.58
N ALA A 215 13.01 -2.41 -4.43
CA ALA A 215 12.51 -3.71 -4.84
C ALA A 215 13.54 -4.53 -5.64
N GLU A 216 13.53 -5.85 -5.48
CA GLU A 216 14.48 -6.79 -6.11
C GLU A 216 14.46 -6.78 -7.63
N GLU A 217 13.38 -6.30 -8.26
CA GLU A 217 13.32 -6.14 -9.72
C GLU A 217 14.38 -5.17 -10.28
N HIS A 218 14.94 -4.32 -9.41
CA HIS A 218 16.05 -3.44 -9.73
C HIS A 218 17.44 -4.09 -9.58
N LEU A 219 17.53 -5.32 -9.08
CA LEU A 219 18.83 -6.01 -8.91
C LEU A 219 19.59 -6.12 -10.24
N SER A 220 18.89 -6.40 -11.35
CA SER A 220 19.48 -6.46 -12.70
C SER A 220 19.97 -5.10 -13.23
N ASN A 221 19.55 -3.98 -12.64
CA ASN A 221 20.04 -2.65 -12.98
C ASN A 221 21.37 -2.32 -12.25
N THR A 222 21.56 -2.90 -11.07
CA THR A 222 22.69 -2.59 -10.18
C THR A 222 24.05 -2.75 -10.83
N PRO A 223 24.36 -3.81 -11.63
CA PRO A 223 25.66 -3.92 -12.27
C PRO A 223 25.93 -2.78 -13.28
N ARG A 224 24.92 -2.31 -14.02
CA ARG A 224 25.04 -1.13 -14.90
C ARG A 224 25.35 0.13 -14.07
N GLN A 225 24.73 0.25 -12.91
CA GLN A 225 24.99 1.36 -12.00
C GLN A 225 26.41 1.31 -11.43
N LEU A 226 26.92 0.12 -11.08
CA LEU A 226 28.32 -0.04 -10.64
C LEU A 226 29.32 0.37 -11.73
N VAL A 227 29.06 0.05 -13.00
CA VAL A 227 29.85 0.56 -14.14
C VAL A 227 29.88 2.10 -14.16
N LEU A 228 28.74 2.72 -13.92
CA LEU A 228 28.62 4.19 -13.90
C LEU A 228 29.31 4.81 -12.69
N TYR A 229 29.18 4.23 -11.48
CA TYR A 229 29.93 4.69 -10.29
C TYR A 229 31.44 4.68 -10.55
N GLU A 230 31.96 3.59 -11.13
CA GLU A 230 33.36 3.46 -11.48
C GLU A 230 33.78 4.52 -12.53
N ALA A 231 33.02 4.65 -13.63
CA ALA A 231 33.33 5.59 -14.71
C ALA A 231 33.33 7.05 -14.23
N LEU A 232 32.42 7.39 -13.33
CA LEU A 232 32.31 8.74 -12.75
C LEU A 232 33.27 9.00 -11.61
N GLY A 233 33.90 7.95 -11.05
CA GLY A 233 34.81 8.05 -9.92
C GLY A 233 34.11 8.26 -8.58
N PHE A 234 32.86 7.83 -8.45
CA PHE A 234 32.10 7.87 -7.22
C PHE A 234 32.17 6.54 -6.46
N GLU A 235 32.10 6.60 -5.15
CA GLU A 235 31.97 5.42 -4.30
C GLU A 235 30.49 4.95 -4.31
N PRO A 236 30.21 3.67 -4.64
CA PRO A 236 28.83 3.17 -4.63
C PRO A 236 28.28 3.07 -3.21
N PRO A 237 26.97 3.31 -3.01
CA PRO A 237 26.30 3.07 -1.75
C PRO A 237 26.18 1.57 -1.46
N LYS A 238 25.80 1.21 -0.23
CA LYS A 238 25.35 -0.14 0.09
C LYS A 238 23.99 -0.40 -0.53
N PHE A 239 23.79 -1.60 -1.04
CA PHE A 239 22.52 -2.01 -1.67
C PHE A 239 21.74 -2.98 -0.79
N ALA A 240 20.41 -2.85 -0.80
CA ALA A 240 19.48 -3.78 -0.18
C ALA A 240 18.27 -3.97 -1.12
N HIS A 241 18.18 -5.13 -1.77
CA HIS A 241 17.08 -5.45 -2.67
C HIS A 241 16.03 -6.30 -1.94
N VAL A 242 14.92 -5.65 -1.59
CA VAL A 242 13.82 -6.30 -0.87
C VAL A 242 12.96 -7.14 -1.81
N SER A 243 12.49 -8.28 -1.31
CA SER A 243 11.71 -9.25 -2.10
C SER A 243 10.40 -8.66 -2.63
N LEU A 244 9.84 -9.28 -3.68
CA LEU A 244 8.52 -8.92 -4.21
C LEU A 244 7.40 -9.21 -3.20
N ILE A 245 6.30 -8.50 -3.37
CA ILE A 245 5.03 -8.82 -2.73
C ILE A 245 4.21 -9.68 -3.69
N LEU A 246 3.80 -10.86 -3.24
CA LEU A 246 2.98 -11.79 -4.00
C LEU A 246 1.53 -11.77 -3.50
N GLY A 247 0.59 -12.06 -4.39
CA GLY A 247 -0.78 -12.40 -4.01
C GLY A 247 -0.89 -13.82 -3.45
N ALA A 248 -2.08 -14.20 -3.01
CA ALA A 248 -2.38 -15.54 -2.50
C ALA A 248 -2.07 -16.67 -3.51
N ASP A 249 -2.13 -16.37 -4.80
CA ASP A 249 -1.75 -17.28 -5.91
C ASP A 249 -0.23 -17.40 -6.12
N LYS A 250 0.58 -16.81 -5.26
CA LYS A 250 2.05 -16.75 -5.33
C LYS A 250 2.61 -16.07 -6.59
N LYS A 251 1.78 -15.27 -7.29
CA LYS A 251 2.23 -14.41 -8.39
C LYS A 251 2.37 -12.98 -7.93
N LYS A 252 3.17 -12.16 -8.65
CA LYS A 252 3.33 -10.73 -8.33
C LYS A 252 1.97 -10.07 -8.13
N MET A 253 1.83 -9.35 -7.02
CA MET A 253 0.59 -8.67 -6.67
C MET A 253 0.17 -7.69 -7.76
N SER A 254 -1.11 -7.73 -8.12
CA SER A 254 -1.71 -6.94 -9.20
C SER A 254 -3.20 -6.71 -8.94
N LYS A 255 -3.85 -5.85 -9.71
CA LYS A 255 -5.27 -5.48 -9.57
C LYS A 255 -6.26 -6.66 -9.46
N ARG A 256 -5.92 -7.83 -10.02
CA ARG A 256 -6.77 -9.04 -9.89
C ARG A 256 -6.82 -9.62 -8.47
N HIS A 257 -5.93 -9.20 -7.58
CA HIS A 257 -5.86 -9.64 -6.18
C HIS A 257 -6.59 -8.68 -5.22
N GLY A 258 -7.37 -7.71 -5.76
CA GLY A 258 -8.09 -6.71 -4.97
C GLY A 258 -7.37 -5.35 -4.95
N ALA A 259 -7.48 -4.64 -3.83
CA ALA A 259 -6.86 -3.34 -3.65
C ALA A 259 -5.32 -3.46 -3.69
N THR A 260 -4.68 -2.58 -4.46
CA THR A 260 -3.23 -2.59 -4.66
C THR A 260 -2.56 -1.23 -4.40
N SER A 261 -3.34 -0.16 -4.24
CA SER A 261 -2.84 1.17 -3.93
C SER A 261 -3.18 1.58 -2.50
N VAL A 262 -2.35 2.41 -1.90
CA VAL A 262 -2.57 2.98 -0.56
C VAL A 262 -3.91 3.72 -0.51
N GLN A 263 -4.24 4.48 -1.57
CA GLN A 263 -5.49 5.21 -1.69
C GLN A 263 -6.71 4.29 -1.53
N GLN A 264 -6.70 3.11 -2.18
CA GLN A 264 -7.82 2.17 -2.08
C GLN A 264 -8.03 1.67 -0.64
N TYR A 265 -6.96 1.38 0.11
CA TYR A 265 -7.07 0.98 1.52
C TYR A 265 -7.60 2.14 2.39
N ARG A 266 -7.12 3.38 2.16
CA ARG A 266 -7.66 4.57 2.82
C ARG A 266 -9.16 4.71 2.54
N ASP A 267 -9.56 4.60 1.29
CA ASP A 267 -10.95 4.75 0.85
C ASP A 267 -11.87 3.63 1.35
N MET A 268 -11.32 2.48 1.71
CA MET A 268 -12.04 1.39 2.39
C MET A 268 -12.13 1.60 3.92
N GLY A 269 -11.46 2.59 4.46
CA GLY A 269 -11.46 2.88 5.90
C GLY A 269 -10.53 1.98 6.71
N TYR A 270 -9.37 1.62 6.15
CA TYR A 270 -8.26 1.10 6.95
C TYR A 270 -7.56 2.24 7.68
N LEU A 271 -7.03 1.97 8.84
CA LEU A 271 -6.26 2.92 9.63
C LEU A 271 -4.81 2.99 9.10
N PRO A 272 -4.23 4.19 9.03
CA PRO A 272 -2.85 4.34 8.56
C PRO A 272 -1.84 3.58 9.43
N GLU A 273 -2.02 3.58 10.75
CA GLU A 273 -1.16 2.85 11.69
C GLU A 273 -1.21 1.34 11.45
N ALA A 274 -2.38 0.81 11.14
CA ALA A 274 -2.56 -0.61 10.85
C ALA A 274 -1.87 -1.00 9.54
N LEU A 275 -2.02 -0.20 8.48
CA LEU A 275 -1.36 -0.46 7.20
C LEU A 275 0.16 -0.27 7.33
N PHE A 276 0.63 0.72 8.08
CA PHE A 276 2.05 0.93 8.40
C PHE A 276 2.64 -0.29 9.09
N ASN A 277 2.01 -0.76 10.17
CA ASN A 277 2.44 -1.95 10.92
C ASN A 277 2.45 -3.20 10.03
N PHE A 278 1.39 -3.45 9.27
CA PHE A 278 1.30 -4.58 8.37
C PHE A 278 2.40 -4.57 7.30
N LEU A 279 2.63 -3.43 6.66
CA LEU A 279 3.67 -3.29 5.63
C LEU A 279 5.08 -3.43 6.21
N ALA A 280 5.31 -3.00 7.45
CA ALA A 280 6.58 -3.21 8.14
C ALA A 280 6.88 -4.70 8.32
N LEU A 281 5.88 -5.48 8.72
CA LEU A 281 6.01 -6.93 8.90
C LEU A 281 6.03 -7.72 7.60
N LEU A 282 5.71 -7.08 6.47
CA LEU A 282 5.63 -7.76 5.17
C LEU A 282 7.03 -7.99 4.57
N GLY A 283 7.64 -9.09 4.98
CA GLY A 283 8.99 -9.47 4.56
C GLY A 283 10.10 -9.00 5.52
N TRP A 284 9.75 -8.58 6.72
CA TRP A 284 10.67 -8.33 7.82
C TRP A 284 10.16 -9.05 9.07
N THR A 285 11.06 -9.59 9.89
CA THR A 285 10.70 -10.32 11.11
C THR A 285 11.30 -9.63 12.32
N PRO A 286 10.48 -9.10 13.25
CA PRO A 286 10.98 -8.48 14.48
C PRO A 286 11.62 -9.52 15.42
N ASP A 287 12.40 -9.05 16.38
CA ASP A 287 12.89 -9.87 17.48
C ASP A 287 11.87 -9.91 18.63
N SER A 288 10.66 -10.33 18.29
CA SER A 288 9.51 -10.33 19.20
C SER A 288 8.42 -11.21 18.62
N ASP A 289 7.62 -11.83 19.51
CA ASP A 289 6.39 -12.54 19.14
C ASP A 289 5.18 -11.61 18.97
N LYS A 290 5.35 -10.29 19.21
CA LYS A 290 4.30 -9.29 18.97
C LYS A 290 4.01 -9.16 17.46
N GLU A 291 2.78 -8.81 17.16
CA GLU A 291 2.33 -8.50 15.79
C GLU A 291 1.75 -7.08 15.68
N ILE A 292 1.45 -6.45 16.82
CA ILE A 292 0.95 -5.06 16.89
C ILE A 292 2.03 -4.21 17.54
N PHE A 293 2.51 -3.22 16.81
CA PHE A 293 3.62 -2.34 17.20
C PHE A 293 3.25 -0.88 16.97
N SER A 294 3.62 -0.02 17.90
CA SER A 294 3.60 1.42 17.61
C SER A 294 4.65 1.76 16.54
N LYS A 295 4.49 2.92 15.93
CA LYS A 295 5.45 3.45 14.96
C LYS A 295 6.84 3.60 15.59
N GLU A 296 6.91 4.10 16.82
CA GLU A 296 8.13 4.30 17.58
C GLU A 296 8.83 2.95 17.88
N GLU A 297 8.08 1.92 18.24
CA GLU A 297 8.62 0.57 18.41
C GLU A 297 9.25 0.07 17.12
N LEU A 298 8.54 0.20 15.98
CA LEU A 298 9.07 -0.22 14.68
C LEU A 298 10.32 0.57 14.27
N CYS A 299 10.34 1.90 14.48
CA CYS A 299 11.53 2.73 14.22
C CYS A 299 12.71 2.28 15.07
N SER A 300 12.50 1.91 16.32
CA SER A 300 13.58 1.52 17.23
C SER A 300 14.20 0.15 16.93
N MET A 301 13.43 -0.77 16.34
CA MET A 301 13.85 -2.17 16.20
C MET A 301 14.09 -2.63 14.76
N PHE A 302 13.78 -1.80 13.77
CA PHE A 302 13.90 -2.19 12.36
C PHE A 302 15.36 -2.24 11.88
N THR A 303 15.80 -3.40 11.39
CA THR A 303 17.15 -3.59 10.82
C THR A 303 17.08 -4.37 9.50
N LEU A 304 17.98 -4.07 8.56
CA LEU A 304 17.98 -4.69 7.23
C LEU A 304 18.43 -6.16 7.23
N ASP A 305 19.23 -6.58 8.19
CA ASP A 305 19.70 -7.97 8.32
C ASP A 305 18.57 -8.97 8.64
N ARG A 306 17.43 -8.47 9.14
CA ARG A 306 16.24 -9.27 9.42
C ARG A 306 15.20 -9.23 8.27
N VAL A 307 15.52 -8.57 7.15
CA VAL A 307 14.68 -8.58 5.96
C VAL A 307 14.81 -9.91 5.22
N ALA A 308 13.67 -10.54 4.93
CA ALA A 308 13.62 -11.86 4.31
C ALA A 308 14.02 -11.82 2.82
N LYS A 309 14.82 -12.81 2.41
CA LYS A 309 15.19 -13.02 0.99
C LYS A 309 14.01 -13.50 0.15
N ASN A 310 13.13 -14.31 0.76
CA ASN A 310 11.99 -14.90 0.07
C ASN A 310 10.88 -13.86 -0.14
N PRO A 311 10.11 -13.96 -1.25
CA PRO A 311 8.95 -13.12 -1.45
C PRO A 311 7.93 -13.23 -0.31
N ALA A 312 7.35 -12.10 0.06
CA ALA A 312 6.30 -12.01 1.07
C ALA A 312 4.91 -12.14 0.41
N VAL A 313 4.05 -12.97 0.97
CA VAL A 313 2.66 -13.09 0.50
C VAL A 313 1.80 -12.06 1.23
N PHE A 314 1.04 -11.28 0.47
CA PHE A 314 0.08 -10.33 1.02
C PHE A 314 -1.15 -11.10 1.53
N ASP A 315 -1.28 -11.15 2.85
CA ASP A 315 -2.38 -11.80 3.54
C ASP A 315 -3.40 -10.74 3.98
N ILE A 316 -4.54 -10.68 3.28
CA ILE A 316 -5.61 -9.71 3.57
C ILE A 316 -6.27 -10.00 4.92
N GLU A 317 -6.41 -11.25 5.30
CA GLU A 317 -7.01 -11.62 6.59
C GLU A 317 -6.12 -11.15 7.75
N LYS A 318 -4.82 -11.25 7.60
CA LYS A 318 -3.85 -10.70 8.56
C LYS A 318 -3.94 -9.17 8.63
N LEU A 319 -4.06 -8.48 7.51
CA LEU A 319 -4.25 -7.03 7.49
C LEU A 319 -5.57 -6.65 8.19
N ASN A 320 -6.66 -7.35 7.88
CA ASN A 320 -7.96 -7.15 8.52
C ASN A 320 -7.87 -7.32 10.03
N TRP A 321 -7.21 -8.39 10.48
CA TRP A 321 -7.01 -8.64 11.90
C TRP A 321 -6.15 -7.56 12.57
N ILE A 322 -5.06 -7.14 11.96
CA ILE A 322 -4.22 -6.04 12.47
C ILE A 322 -5.06 -4.77 12.57
N ASN A 323 -5.79 -4.41 11.52
CA ASN A 323 -6.63 -3.22 11.50
C ASN A 323 -7.69 -3.26 12.61
N PHE A 324 -8.31 -4.40 12.80
CA PHE A 324 -9.26 -4.61 13.89
C PHE A 324 -8.65 -4.38 15.27
N GLN A 325 -7.39 -4.81 15.52
CA GLN A 325 -6.73 -4.54 16.80
C GLN A 325 -6.59 -3.03 17.06
N TYR A 326 -6.20 -2.24 16.05
CA TYR A 326 -6.14 -0.78 16.17
C TYR A 326 -7.53 -0.15 16.31
N MET A 327 -8.54 -0.64 15.57
CA MET A 327 -9.91 -0.13 15.67
C MET A 327 -10.52 -0.29 17.08
N LYS A 328 -10.14 -1.33 17.82
CA LYS A 328 -10.62 -1.53 19.20
C LYS A 328 -10.18 -0.43 20.15
N GLU A 329 -9.04 0.20 19.87
CA GLU A 329 -8.49 1.28 20.69
C GLU A 329 -9.09 2.67 20.36
N LEU A 330 -9.89 2.78 19.28
CA LEU A 330 -10.53 4.03 18.93
C LEU A 330 -11.62 4.40 19.93
N ASP A 331 -11.71 5.67 20.29
CA ASP A 331 -12.87 6.21 21.00
C ASP A 331 -14.10 6.32 20.06
N GLY A 332 -15.26 6.62 20.63
CA GLY A 332 -16.52 6.74 19.88
C GLY A 332 -16.43 7.75 18.71
N PRO A 333 -16.00 8.99 18.98
CA PRO A 333 -15.85 10.01 17.92
C PRO A 333 -14.92 9.61 16.78
N ALA A 334 -13.77 8.99 17.08
CA ALA A 334 -12.84 8.50 16.06
C ALA A 334 -13.44 7.36 15.23
N LEU A 335 -14.17 6.46 15.87
CA LEU A 335 -14.89 5.38 15.17
C LEU A 335 -16.00 5.93 14.26
N VAL A 336 -16.72 6.97 14.71
CA VAL A 336 -17.70 7.70 13.87
C VAL A 336 -17.00 8.31 12.67
N GLN A 337 -15.88 9.01 12.87
CA GLN A 337 -15.12 9.61 11.78
C GLN A 337 -14.69 8.59 10.72
N LEU A 338 -14.32 7.39 11.16
CA LEU A 338 -13.94 6.30 10.26
C LEU A 338 -15.13 5.74 9.48
N CYS A 339 -16.30 5.57 10.11
CA CYS A 339 -17.45 4.86 9.56
C CYS A 339 -18.45 5.78 8.82
N LEU A 340 -18.60 7.02 9.27
CA LEU A 340 -19.61 7.97 8.77
C LEU A 340 -19.56 8.20 7.25
N PRO A 341 -18.38 8.38 6.61
CA PRO A 341 -18.32 8.57 5.16
C PRO A 341 -18.93 7.40 4.37
N HIS A 342 -18.79 6.19 4.88
CA HIS A 342 -19.35 4.98 4.25
C HIS A 342 -20.87 4.91 4.42
N LEU A 343 -21.39 5.28 5.58
CA LEU A 343 -22.84 5.38 5.83
C LEU A 343 -23.50 6.47 4.97
N GLN A 344 -22.81 7.60 4.80
CA GLN A 344 -23.25 8.69 3.92
C GLN A 344 -23.28 8.25 2.45
N LYS A 345 -22.20 7.62 1.99
CA LYS A 345 -22.10 7.09 0.63
C LYS A 345 -23.17 6.04 0.33
N ALA A 346 -23.58 5.26 1.31
CA ALA A 346 -24.66 4.29 1.22
C ALA A 346 -26.07 4.94 1.27
N GLY A 347 -26.15 6.23 1.53
CA GLY A 347 -27.44 6.95 1.69
C GLY A 347 -28.14 6.66 3.02
N TYR A 348 -27.46 6.06 3.98
CA TYR A 348 -28.01 5.75 5.29
C TYR A 348 -28.06 6.96 6.22
N VAL A 349 -27.09 7.86 6.08
CA VAL A 349 -26.98 9.08 6.87
C VAL A 349 -26.82 10.26 5.89
N SER A 350 -27.45 11.40 6.19
CA SER A 350 -27.33 12.61 5.38
C SER A 350 -25.90 13.17 5.41
N GLU A 351 -25.52 13.98 4.43
CA GLU A 351 -24.20 14.62 4.38
C GLU A 351 -23.96 15.56 5.59
N ASN A 352 -25.03 16.19 6.11
CA ASN A 352 -24.97 17.08 7.25
C ASN A 352 -25.90 16.57 8.38
N PRO A 353 -25.49 15.53 9.12
CA PRO A 353 -26.31 14.98 10.19
C PRO A 353 -26.36 15.94 11.39
N ASP A 354 -27.53 16.03 12.06
CA ASP A 354 -27.66 16.75 13.31
C ASP A 354 -26.98 16.05 14.49
N ALA A 355 -26.88 16.74 15.63
CA ALA A 355 -26.21 16.19 16.81
C ALA A 355 -26.90 14.92 17.34
N LYS A 356 -28.23 14.81 17.22
CA LYS A 356 -28.98 13.63 17.64
C LYS A 356 -28.64 12.42 16.77
N THR A 357 -28.60 12.63 15.47
CA THR A 357 -28.19 11.59 14.50
C THR A 357 -26.75 11.14 14.75
N LEU A 358 -25.83 12.08 15.01
CA LEU A 358 -24.42 11.75 15.32
C LEU A 358 -24.30 10.91 16.60
N THR A 359 -25.03 11.25 17.67
CA THR A 359 -25.06 10.45 18.91
C THR A 359 -25.61 9.04 18.66
N TRP A 360 -26.65 8.94 17.84
CA TRP A 360 -27.21 7.64 17.45
C TRP A 360 -26.22 6.83 16.62
N VAL A 361 -25.55 7.47 15.64
CA VAL A 361 -24.49 6.82 14.84
C VAL A 361 -23.36 6.34 15.73
N GLU A 362 -22.91 7.15 16.68
CA GLU A 362 -21.84 6.76 17.63
C GLU A 362 -22.22 5.51 18.42
N THR A 363 -23.46 5.47 18.96
CA THR A 363 -23.98 4.31 19.67
C THR A 363 -24.00 3.07 18.76
N MET A 364 -24.46 3.22 17.53
CA MET A 364 -24.56 2.16 16.54
C MET A 364 -23.18 1.62 16.14
N VAL A 365 -22.22 2.48 15.74
CA VAL A 365 -20.89 2.02 15.31
C VAL A 365 -20.12 1.41 16.49
N THR A 366 -20.32 1.91 17.70
CA THR A 366 -19.75 1.33 18.92
C THR A 366 -20.28 -0.09 19.17
N ALA A 367 -21.58 -0.30 19.00
CA ALA A 367 -22.18 -1.63 19.09
C ALA A 367 -21.70 -2.58 17.98
N LEU A 368 -21.43 -2.06 16.80
CA LEU A 368 -20.95 -2.84 15.64
C LEU A 368 -19.44 -3.08 15.63
N ARG A 369 -18.65 -2.44 16.51
CA ARG A 369 -17.18 -2.45 16.54
C ARG A 369 -16.59 -3.86 16.40
N GLU A 370 -17.10 -4.82 17.18
CA GLU A 370 -16.60 -6.20 17.19
C GLU A 370 -16.98 -7.01 15.93
N HIS A 371 -17.79 -6.43 15.03
CA HIS A 371 -18.32 -7.06 13.83
C HIS A 371 -17.76 -6.47 12.53
N ILE A 372 -16.88 -5.48 12.63
CA ILE A 372 -16.24 -4.83 11.47
C ILE A 372 -14.72 -4.81 11.66
N GLN A 373 -13.99 -5.02 10.60
CA GLN A 373 -12.53 -5.03 10.59
C GLN A 373 -11.92 -3.80 9.91
N TYR A 374 -12.73 -3.05 9.15
CA TYR A 374 -12.39 -1.75 8.54
C TYR A 374 -13.66 -0.95 8.26
N GLY A 375 -13.52 0.36 8.06
CA GLY A 375 -14.64 1.30 8.06
C GLY A 375 -15.78 0.97 7.10
N ALA A 376 -15.48 0.56 5.86
CA ALA A 376 -16.51 0.28 4.85
C ALA A 376 -17.45 -0.88 5.22
N GLN A 377 -17.01 -1.83 6.06
CA GLN A 377 -17.85 -2.95 6.48
C GLN A 377 -19.05 -2.49 7.33
N VAL A 378 -19.01 -1.27 7.88
CA VAL A 378 -20.14 -0.72 8.62
C VAL A 378 -21.41 -0.65 7.76
N THR A 379 -21.28 -0.49 6.46
CA THR A 379 -22.42 -0.39 5.55
C THR A 379 -23.27 -1.68 5.57
N ASP A 380 -22.61 -2.84 5.52
CA ASP A 380 -23.28 -4.12 5.59
C ASP A 380 -23.75 -4.45 7.01
N ALA A 381 -22.90 -4.21 8.00
CA ALA A 381 -23.22 -4.46 9.39
C ALA A 381 -24.39 -3.61 9.92
N ALA A 382 -24.49 -2.36 9.46
CA ALA A 382 -25.55 -1.43 9.83
C ALA A 382 -26.84 -1.58 9.02
N LYS A 383 -26.83 -2.35 7.92
CA LYS A 383 -27.97 -2.50 7.02
C LYS A 383 -29.27 -2.78 7.75
N VAL A 384 -29.21 -3.60 8.80
CA VAL A 384 -30.35 -3.96 9.65
C VAL A 384 -31.07 -2.76 10.23
N PHE A 385 -30.42 -1.62 10.45
CA PHE A 385 -31.06 -0.42 11.01
C PHE A 385 -31.76 0.44 9.95
N PHE A 386 -31.40 0.29 8.66
CA PHE A 386 -31.85 1.18 7.59
C PHE A 386 -32.80 0.54 6.59
N THR A 387 -32.81 -0.79 6.48
CA THR A 387 -33.72 -1.51 5.57
C THR A 387 -34.97 -1.96 6.31
N ASP A 388 -36.11 -1.96 5.64
CA ASP A 388 -37.35 -2.48 6.20
C ASP A 388 -37.59 -3.94 5.82
N GLU A 389 -36.97 -4.38 4.73
CA GLU A 389 -37.08 -5.74 4.21
C GLU A 389 -35.80 -6.52 4.44
N TYR A 390 -35.91 -7.72 4.99
CA TYR A 390 -34.83 -8.67 5.15
C TYR A 390 -35.39 -10.09 5.17
N GLU A 391 -34.57 -11.03 4.76
CA GLU A 391 -34.86 -12.46 4.82
C GLU A 391 -33.86 -13.11 5.79
N PRO A 392 -34.21 -14.23 6.43
CA PRO A 392 -33.24 -15.03 7.16
C PRO A 392 -32.07 -15.41 6.26
N GLU A 393 -30.84 -15.27 6.78
CA GLU A 393 -29.61 -15.45 5.99
C GLU A 393 -29.42 -16.86 5.42
N ASN A 394 -30.04 -17.88 6.05
CA ASN A 394 -29.97 -19.27 5.62
C ASN A 394 -31.14 -20.09 6.20
N GLU A 395 -31.24 -21.38 5.81
CA GLU A 395 -32.30 -22.28 6.26
C GLU A 395 -32.22 -22.56 7.78
N GLU A 396 -31.04 -22.63 8.38
CA GLU A 396 -30.85 -22.81 9.82
C GLU A 396 -31.43 -21.63 10.59
N THR A 397 -31.14 -20.42 10.16
CA THR A 397 -31.69 -19.18 10.74
C THR A 397 -33.23 -19.15 10.57
N ALA A 398 -33.75 -19.51 9.41
CA ALA A 398 -35.20 -19.58 9.18
C ALA A 398 -35.89 -20.65 10.06
N ALA A 399 -35.20 -21.75 10.40
CA ALA A 399 -35.73 -22.79 11.25
C ALA A 399 -36.02 -22.30 12.69
N VAL A 400 -35.29 -21.30 13.19
CA VAL A 400 -35.50 -20.71 14.53
C VAL A 400 -36.93 -20.14 14.67
N LEU A 401 -37.46 -19.52 13.62
CA LEU A 401 -38.83 -18.97 13.61
C LEU A 401 -39.91 -20.05 13.49
N LYS A 402 -39.55 -21.27 13.06
CA LYS A 402 -40.45 -22.43 12.99
C LYS A 402 -40.52 -23.24 14.26
N GLU A 403 -39.73 -22.90 15.28
CA GLU A 403 -39.82 -23.59 16.58
C GLU A 403 -41.19 -23.36 17.25
N GLU A 404 -41.74 -24.40 17.90
CA GLU A 404 -43.05 -24.38 18.53
C GLU A 404 -43.25 -23.23 19.53
N THR A 405 -42.16 -22.85 20.22
CA THR A 405 -42.18 -21.78 21.22
C THR A 405 -42.03 -20.38 20.68
N ALA A 406 -41.59 -20.21 19.40
CA ALA A 406 -41.32 -18.92 18.83
C ALA A 406 -42.51 -17.95 18.82
N PRO A 407 -43.74 -18.34 18.42
CA PRO A 407 -44.91 -17.45 18.49
C PRO A 407 -45.19 -16.91 19.89
N ALA A 408 -45.13 -17.79 20.89
CA ALA A 408 -45.38 -17.42 22.28
C ALA A 408 -44.32 -16.45 22.81
N VAL A 409 -43.04 -16.66 22.47
CA VAL A 409 -41.92 -15.80 22.86
C VAL A 409 -42.07 -14.41 22.23
N LEU A 410 -42.35 -14.33 20.91
CA LEU A 410 -42.49 -13.05 20.19
C LEU A 410 -43.71 -12.28 20.71
N THR A 411 -44.85 -12.93 20.93
CA THR A 411 -46.06 -12.31 21.51
C THR A 411 -45.81 -11.76 22.89
N ALA A 412 -45.21 -12.56 23.79
CA ALA A 412 -44.86 -12.12 25.13
C ALA A 412 -43.88 -10.94 25.11
N PHE A 413 -42.86 -10.99 24.24
CA PHE A 413 -41.87 -9.91 24.10
C PHE A 413 -42.54 -8.61 23.60
N LEU A 414 -43.40 -8.68 22.59
CA LEU A 414 -44.11 -7.51 22.08
C LEU A 414 -44.95 -6.85 23.17
N LYS A 415 -45.71 -7.63 23.93
CA LYS A 415 -46.53 -7.13 25.06
C LYS A 415 -45.70 -6.37 26.09
N GLU A 416 -44.58 -6.93 26.49
CA GLU A 416 -43.67 -6.29 27.47
C GLU A 416 -43.00 -5.05 26.92
N LEU A 417 -42.65 -5.03 25.60
CA LEU A 417 -42.07 -3.88 24.93
C LEU A 417 -43.04 -2.71 24.79
N GLU A 418 -44.31 -3.00 24.45
CA GLU A 418 -45.37 -1.98 24.34
C GLU A 418 -45.69 -1.31 25.70
N ALA A 419 -45.47 -2.02 26.82
CA ALA A 419 -45.68 -1.52 28.17
C ALA A 419 -44.54 -0.63 28.70
N LEU A 420 -43.41 -0.48 27.98
CA LEU A 420 -42.34 0.43 28.37
C LEU A 420 -42.73 1.88 28.10
N ASP A 421 -42.31 2.82 28.95
CA ASP A 421 -42.40 4.26 28.63
C ASP A 421 -41.34 4.69 27.60
N GLU A 422 -40.13 4.18 27.78
CA GLU A 422 -38.97 4.48 26.92
C GLU A 422 -38.22 3.18 26.55
N VAL A 423 -37.79 3.07 25.28
CA VAL A 423 -37.03 1.93 24.78
C VAL A 423 -35.55 2.30 24.76
N THR A 424 -34.84 1.86 25.79
CA THR A 424 -33.38 1.95 25.94
C THR A 424 -32.78 0.58 26.15
N ALA A 425 -31.47 0.42 26.00
CA ALA A 425 -30.81 -0.86 26.25
C ALA A 425 -31.07 -1.38 27.66
N ASP A 426 -31.10 -0.47 28.65
CA ASP A 426 -31.33 -0.80 30.07
C ASP A 426 -32.78 -1.19 30.35
N THR A 427 -33.78 -0.55 29.73
CA THR A 427 -35.19 -0.86 29.90
C THR A 427 -35.58 -2.15 29.17
N VAL A 428 -34.93 -2.48 28.08
CA VAL A 428 -35.15 -3.71 27.29
C VAL A 428 -34.54 -4.93 27.93
N GLN A 429 -33.36 -4.84 28.53
CA GLN A 429 -32.65 -5.97 29.10
C GLN A 429 -33.47 -6.81 30.11
N PRO A 430 -34.28 -6.22 31.03
CA PRO A 430 -35.12 -7.00 31.95
C PRO A 430 -36.27 -7.75 31.25
N LEU A 431 -36.70 -7.33 30.07
CA LEU A 431 -37.83 -7.94 29.34
C LEU A 431 -37.54 -9.41 29.02
N PHE A 432 -36.32 -9.72 28.63
CA PHE A 432 -35.92 -11.13 28.34
C PHE A 432 -36.19 -12.06 29.50
N LYS A 433 -35.92 -11.61 30.73
CA LYS A 433 -36.20 -12.40 31.94
C LYS A 433 -37.72 -12.53 32.20
N LYS A 434 -38.51 -11.49 31.93
CA LYS A 434 -39.98 -11.54 32.06
C LYS A 434 -40.57 -12.50 31.03
N VAL A 435 -40.14 -12.45 29.76
CA VAL A 435 -40.54 -13.37 28.71
C VAL A 435 -40.17 -14.82 29.06
N GLN A 436 -38.93 -15.03 29.54
CA GLN A 436 -38.46 -16.33 29.96
C GLN A 436 -39.37 -16.96 31.04
N LYS A 437 -39.78 -16.17 32.04
CA LYS A 437 -40.67 -16.62 33.11
C LYS A 437 -42.10 -16.85 32.62
N GLY A 438 -42.60 -15.95 31.75
CA GLY A 438 -43.97 -16.00 31.24
C GLY A 438 -44.21 -17.15 30.28
N VAL A 439 -43.26 -17.48 29.42
CA VAL A 439 -43.38 -18.57 28.43
C VAL A 439 -42.83 -19.90 28.96
N GLY A 440 -41.99 -19.88 29.99
CA GLY A 440 -41.39 -21.10 30.56
C GLY A 440 -40.23 -21.68 29.76
N VAL A 441 -39.60 -20.90 28.88
CA VAL A 441 -38.44 -21.30 28.09
C VAL A 441 -37.17 -20.60 28.57
N LYS A 442 -35.99 -21.08 28.22
CA LYS A 442 -34.71 -20.54 28.74
C LYS A 442 -33.66 -20.35 27.60
N GLY A 443 -32.70 -19.46 27.92
CA GLY A 443 -31.51 -19.28 27.08
C GLY A 443 -31.82 -18.94 25.64
N LYS A 444 -31.24 -19.69 24.71
CA LYS A 444 -31.38 -19.43 23.28
C LYS A 444 -32.81 -19.39 22.75
N PHE A 445 -33.72 -20.13 23.38
CA PHE A 445 -35.15 -20.16 23.00
C PHE A 445 -35.89 -18.86 23.31
N VAL A 446 -35.32 -17.94 24.08
CA VAL A 446 -35.84 -16.58 24.26
C VAL A 446 -35.17 -15.61 23.28
N TYR A 447 -33.85 -15.62 23.25
CA TYR A 447 -33.11 -14.61 22.52
C TYR A 447 -33.13 -14.82 20.99
N MET A 448 -33.03 -16.10 20.52
CA MET A 448 -32.90 -16.37 19.08
C MET A 448 -34.15 -16.03 18.27
N PRO A 449 -35.39 -16.40 18.67
CA PRO A 449 -36.58 -16.01 17.94
C PRO A 449 -36.71 -14.50 17.82
N ILE A 450 -36.43 -13.73 18.89
CA ILE A 450 -36.50 -12.27 18.87
C ILE A 450 -35.41 -11.72 17.95
N ARG A 451 -34.17 -12.19 18.04
CA ARG A 451 -33.07 -11.76 17.21
C ARG A 451 -33.37 -12.00 15.73
N VAL A 452 -33.73 -13.21 15.36
CA VAL A 452 -34.00 -13.57 13.96
C VAL A 452 -35.22 -12.81 13.41
N ALA A 453 -36.27 -12.64 14.20
CA ALA A 453 -37.42 -11.83 13.81
C ALA A 453 -37.11 -10.35 13.62
N LEU A 454 -36.08 -9.83 14.26
CA LEU A 454 -35.66 -8.43 14.15
C LEU A 454 -34.55 -8.19 13.12
N THR A 455 -33.66 -9.16 12.94
CA THR A 455 -32.42 -8.94 12.19
C THR A 455 -32.18 -9.90 11.03
N GLY A 456 -32.88 -11.04 10.97
CA GLY A 456 -32.63 -12.09 9.99
C GLY A 456 -31.35 -12.89 10.20
N VAL A 457 -30.60 -12.65 11.30
CA VAL A 457 -29.31 -13.32 11.59
C VAL A 457 -29.30 -13.87 13.00
N MET A 458 -28.48 -14.91 13.24
CA MET A 458 -28.34 -15.55 14.57
C MET A 458 -27.26 -14.88 15.42
N HIS A 459 -26.31 -14.16 14.82
CA HIS A 459 -25.18 -13.53 15.47
C HIS A 459 -25.20 -12.01 15.29
N GLY A 460 -24.52 -11.28 16.16
CA GLY A 460 -24.43 -9.81 16.06
C GLY A 460 -24.33 -9.16 17.44
N PRO A 461 -24.39 -7.82 17.51
CA PRO A 461 -24.32 -7.05 18.74
C PRO A 461 -25.37 -7.46 19.79
N ASP A 462 -25.25 -6.96 21.00
CA ASP A 462 -26.20 -7.23 22.08
C ASP A 462 -27.63 -6.85 21.67
N LEU A 463 -28.56 -7.79 21.85
CA LEU A 463 -29.92 -7.67 21.33
C LEU A 463 -30.69 -6.48 21.93
N ASN A 464 -30.47 -6.18 23.20
CA ASN A 464 -31.09 -5.00 23.85
C ASN A 464 -30.59 -3.68 23.22
N VAL A 465 -29.32 -3.60 22.82
CA VAL A 465 -28.75 -2.45 22.13
C VAL A 465 -29.35 -2.32 20.72
N ILE A 466 -29.45 -3.44 19.98
CA ILE A 466 -30.09 -3.45 18.65
C ILE A 466 -31.54 -2.95 18.75
N ILE A 467 -32.31 -3.42 19.75
CA ILE A 467 -33.71 -3.02 19.97
C ILE A 467 -33.80 -1.52 20.30
N ALA A 468 -32.93 -1.01 21.16
CA ALA A 468 -32.88 0.40 21.50
C ALA A 468 -32.55 1.28 20.29
N LEU A 469 -31.58 0.86 19.45
CA LEU A 469 -31.20 1.57 18.22
C LEU A 469 -32.30 1.55 17.15
N MET A 470 -33.03 0.45 17.02
CA MET A 470 -34.17 0.35 16.09
C MET A 470 -35.35 1.22 16.51
N GLY A 471 -35.53 1.40 17.82
CA GLY A 471 -36.69 2.06 18.39
C GLY A 471 -37.99 1.24 18.32
N ARG A 472 -38.97 1.64 19.12
CA ARG A 472 -40.22 0.91 19.32
C ARG A 472 -40.94 0.59 18.01
N GLU A 473 -41.16 1.61 17.18
CA GLU A 473 -41.97 1.48 15.96
C GLU A 473 -41.42 0.41 15.01
N LYS A 474 -40.12 0.47 14.73
CA LYS A 474 -39.47 -0.50 13.83
C LYS A 474 -39.44 -1.90 14.41
N VAL A 475 -39.22 -2.04 15.71
CA VAL A 475 -39.25 -3.35 16.39
C VAL A 475 -40.64 -3.97 16.31
N VAL A 476 -41.70 -3.21 16.65
CA VAL A 476 -43.11 -3.68 16.54
C VAL A 476 -43.43 -4.09 15.14
N GLN A 477 -43.12 -3.27 14.15
CA GLN A 477 -43.31 -3.56 12.74
C GLN A 477 -42.67 -4.89 12.32
N ARG A 478 -41.41 -5.13 12.69
CA ARG A 478 -40.70 -6.35 12.35
C ARG A 478 -41.22 -7.59 13.04
N LEU A 479 -41.58 -7.46 14.33
CA LEU A 479 -42.17 -8.56 15.07
C LEU A 479 -43.53 -9.00 14.43
N ARG A 480 -44.38 -8.05 14.06
CA ARG A 480 -45.66 -8.35 13.38
C ARG A 480 -45.44 -8.93 11.99
N ARG A 481 -44.44 -8.45 11.25
CA ARG A 481 -44.10 -8.96 9.91
C ARG A 481 -43.63 -10.43 9.93
N SER A 482 -43.14 -10.95 11.06
CA SER A 482 -42.77 -12.36 11.18
C SER A 482 -43.97 -13.32 10.89
N GLY A 483 -45.20 -12.81 10.92
CA GLY A 483 -46.43 -13.62 10.74
C GLY A 483 -46.71 -14.58 11.89
N LEU A 484 -45.89 -14.54 12.97
CA LEU A 484 -46.01 -15.43 14.12
C LEU A 484 -46.78 -14.81 15.29
N ILE A 485 -47.12 -13.54 15.22
CA ILE A 485 -47.89 -12.80 16.24
C ILE A 485 -49.27 -12.56 15.66
N ALA A 486 -50.32 -12.99 16.39
CA ALA A 486 -51.69 -12.67 16.01
C ALA A 486 -51.96 -11.16 16.15
N GLU A 487 -52.77 -10.59 15.24
CA GLU A 487 -53.21 -9.21 15.28
C GLU A 487 -53.96 -8.84 16.57
#